data_b90bf5b9c018ae39e2aa5712d019ec6c
#
_entry.id   b90bf5b9c018ae39e2aa5712d019ec6c
#
_cell.length_a   1.000
_cell.length_b   1.000
_cell.length_c   1.000
_cell.angle_alpha   90.00
_cell.angle_beta   90.00
_cell.angle_gamma   90.00
#
_symmetry.space_group_name_H-M   'P 1'
#
loop_
_entity.id
_entity.type
_entity.pdbx_description
1 polymer ?
#
loop_
_entity_poly.entity_id
_entity_poly.type
_entity_poly.pdbx_seq_one_letter_code
_entity_poly.pdbx_strand_id
1 'polypeptide(L)'
;MMTDFWKNIWDAKGNSDSTDLLFLDGYEHLNIEFNSKSLCEKIVALSEFKYGEKILEVGCGCGFLARELQIHYAYTGVDYSESIINKHKELFPTHCVDVADSSSLPFEDNSFDRVFCFGLFQYLSDEESAVKTINEMQRVSRNTVFLGDLKESTTRQEHFVFPKEKLDAQGFKISNCLYDATDVGRYNAVYGGSK
;
A
#
# COMPACT_ATOMS: atom_id res chain seq x y z
N MET A 1 0.61 -14.54 2.17
CA MET A 1 1.40 -14.75 0.93
C MET A 1 0.48 -14.44 -0.25
N MET A 2 0.99 -13.83 -1.31
CA MET A 2 0.21 -13.55 -2.54
C MET A 2 -0.01 -14.88 -3.31
N THR A 3 -1.13 -15.01 -4.02
CA THR A 3 -1.37 -16.19 -4.87
C THR A 3 -0.48 -16.16 -6.11
N ASP A 4 -0.17 -17.33 -6.69
CA ASP A 4 0.61 -17.44 -7.95
C ASP A 4 -0.04 -16.67 -9.09
N PHE A 5 -1.38 -16.56 -9.09
CA PHE A 5 -2.13 -15.77 -10.08
C PHE A 5 -1.69 -14.31 -10.08
N TRP A 6 -1.70 -13.66 -8.92
CA TRP A 6 -1.33 -12.26 -8.80
C TRP A 6 0.17 -12.04 -8.99
N LYS A 7 1.00 -12.99 -8.50
CA LYS A 7 2.43 -12.95 -8.75
C LYS A 7 2.75 -12.88 -10.24
N ASN A 8 2.15 -13.73 -11.05
CA ASN A 8 2.38 -13.76 -12.50
C ASN A 8 1.96 -12.43 -13.18
N ILE A 9 0.87 -11.80 -12.71
CA ILE A 9 0.41 -10.51 -13.24
C ILE A 9 1.42 -9.40 -12.94
N TRP A 10 1.86 -9.31 -11.68
CA TRP A 10 2.80 -8.27 -11.27
C TRP A 10 4.19 -8.50 -11.88
N ASP A 11 4.65 -9.74 -11.94
CA ASP A 11 5.91 -10.07 -12.61
C ASP A 11 5.87 -9.71 -14.11
N ALA A 12 4.74 -9.93 -14.79
CA ALA A 12 4.58 -9.53 -16.19
C ALA A 12 4.60 -7.99 -16.36
N LYS A 13 3.97 -7.24 -15.45
CA LYS A 13 4.01 -5.76 -15.46
C LYS A 13 5.44 -5.25 -15.21
N GLY A 14 6.15 -5.77 -14.22
CA GLY A 14 7.52 -5.40 -13.92
C GLY A 14 8.51 -5.70 -15.04
N ASN A 15 8.28 -6.76 -15.81
CA ASN A 15 9.10 -7.14 -16.96
C ASN A 15 8.69 -6.45 -18.27
N SER A 16 7.67 -5.60 -18.27
CA SER A 16 7.24 -4.86 -19.46
C SER A 16 8.15 -3.68 -19.77
N ASP A 17 8.13 -3.22 -21.01
CA ASP A 17 8.84 -1.99 -21.43
C ASP A 17 8.09 -0.71 -21.04
N SER A 18 6.94 -0.83 -20.37
CA SER A 18 6.13 0.31 -19.95
C SER A 18 6.85 1.19 -18.94
N THR A 19 6.64 2.50 -19.05
CA THR A 19 7.01 3.51 -18.05
C THR A 19 5.78 4.21 -17.48
N ASP A 20 4.59 3.78 -17.88
CA ASP A 20 3.32 4.31 -17.38
C ASP A 20 3.02 3.74 -15.98
N LEU A 21 3.16 4.58 -14.95
CA LEU A 21 2.93 4.19 -13.58
C LEU A 21 1.48 3.80 -13.28
N LEU A 22 0.49 4.34 -14.00
CA LEU A 22 -0.91 3.90 -13.83
C LEU A 22 -1.08 2.44 -14.27
N PHE A 23 -0.47 2.07 -15.40
CA PHE A 23 -0.44 0.68 -15.85
C PHE A 23 0.35 -0.20 -14.89
N LEU A 24 1.59 0.21 -14.55
CA LEU A 24 2.51 -0.59 -13.74
C LEU A 24 1.94 -0.88 -12.34
N ASP A 25 1.27 0.09 -11.72
CA ASP A 25 0.72 -0.02 -10.36
C ASP A 25 -0.79 -0.38 -10.34
N GLY A 26 -1.36 -0.77 -11.50
CA GLY A 26 -2.69 -1.37 -11.56
C GLY A 26 -3.86 -0.39 -11.55
N TYR A 27 -3.63 0.87 -11.87
CA TYR A 27 -4.63 1.94 -11.88
C TYR A 27 -5.16 2.29 -13.28
N GLU A 28 -4.78 1.55 -14.32
CA GLU A 28 -5.14 1.79 -15.72
C GLU A 28 -6.66 1.76 -15.99
N HIS A 29 -7.43 1.15 -15.10
CA HIS A 29 -8.88 1.06 -15.21
C HIS A 29 -9.62 2.26 -14.62
N LEU A 30 -8.92 3.16 -13.93
CA LEU A 30 -9.51 4.35 -13.34
C LEU A 30 -9.66 5.43 -14.41
N ASN A 31 -10.92 5.72 -14.80
CA ASN A 31 -11.27 6.77 -15.78
C ASN A 31 -11.17 8.20 -15.20
N ILE A 32 -10.32 8.43 -14.22
CA ILE A 32 -10.19 9.70 -13.51
C ILE A 32 -8.83 10.27 -13.84
N GLU A 33 -8.71 11.59 -13.85
CA GLU A 33 -7.41 12.26 -13.66
C GLU A 33 -6.85 11.86 -12.29
N PHE A 34 -6.34 10.63 -12.20
CA PHE A 34 -5.81 10.04 -10.99
C PHE A 34 -4.51 10.75 -10.64
N ASN A 35 -4.59 11.71 -9.75
CA ASN A 35 -3.49 12.57 -9.38
C ASN A 35 -2.81 12.01 -8.13
N SER A 36 -1.61 11.43 -8.30
CA SER A 36 -0.82 10.88 -7.20
C SER A 36 -0.57 11.90 -6.09
N LYS A 37 -0.33 13.15 -6.43
CA LYS A 37 -0.10 14.22 -5.46
C LYS A 37 -1.31 14.43 -4.54
N SER A 38 -2.50 14.58 -5.14
CA SER A 38 -3.74 14.74 -4.36
C SER A 38 -4.04 13.52 -3.48
N LEU A 39 -3.76 12.32 -3.99
CA LEU A 39 -3.91 11.09 -3.20
C LEU A 39 -2.93 11.06 -2.02
N CYS A 40 -1.65 11.37 -2.26
CA CYS A 40 -0.64 11.44 -1.20
C CYS A 40 -1.02 12.49 -0.13
N GLU A 41 -1.48 13.68 -0.52
CA GLU A 41 -1.94 14.70 0.43
C GLU A 41 -3.06 14.17 1.36
N LYS A 42 -4.00 13.41 0.82
CA LYS A 42 -5.08 12.80 1.61
C LYS A 42 -4.57 11.68 2.53
N ILE A 43 -3.69 10.80 2.05
CA ILE A 43 -3.04 9.76 2.87
C ILE A 43 -2.28 10.40 4.02
N VAL A 44 -1.46 11.41 3.73
CA VAL A 44 -0.68 12.17 4.71
C VAL A 44 -1.58 12.79 5.78
N ALA A 45 -2.68 13.41 5.38
CA ALA A 45 -3.61 14.06 6.31
C ALA A 45 -4.30 13.04 7.23
N LEU A 46 -4.80 11.91 6.68
CA LEU A 46 -5.47 10.88 7.46
C LEU A 46 -4.52 10.13 8.41
N SER A 47 -3.28 9.95 7.98
CA SER A 47 -2.26 9.22 8.75
C SER A 47 -1.43 10.12 9.65
N GLU A 48 -1.71 11.44 9.63
CA GLU A 48 -1.01 12.45 10.43
C GLU A 48 0.53 12.44 10.23
N PHE A 49 1.00 12.24 8.98
CA PHE A 49 2.44 12.26 8.67
C PHE A 49 3.02 13.64 8.96
N LYS A 50 4.22 13.67 9.56
CA LYS A 50 4.95 14.91 9.80
C LYS A 50 6.20 14.97 8.91
N TYR A 51 6.51 16.16 8.41
CA TYR A 51 7.67 16.39 7.56
C TYR A 51 8.95 15.78 8.15
N GLY A 52 9.69 15.03 7.33
CA GLY A 52 10.95 14.39 7.69
C GLY A 52 10.82 13.06 8.45
N GLU A 53 9.60 12.59 8.77
CA GLU A 53 9.41 11.26 9.39
C GLU A 53 9.92 10.14 8.49
N LYS A 54 10.33 9.03 9.13
CA LYS A 54 10.63 7.76 8.46
C LYS A 54 9.32 7.05 8.15
N ILE A 55 9.03 6.85 6.88
CA ILE A 55 7.81 6.19 6.43
C ILE A 55 8.12 4.91 5.65
N LEU A 56 7.30 3.88 5.84
CA LEU A 56 7.34 2.64 5.08
C LEU A 56 6.07 2.46 4.27
N GLU A 57 6.22 2.24 2.97
CA GLU A 57 5.15 1.76 2.09
C GLU A 57 5.29 0.26 1.87
N VAL A 58 4.24 -0.50 2.22
CA VAL A 58 4.16 -1.95 1.99
C VAL A 58 3.30 -2.21 0.76
N GLY A 59 3.88 -2.84 -0.26
CA GLY A 59 3.29 -2.94 -1.60
C GLY A 59 3.51 -1.67 -2.41
N CYS A 60 4.78 -1.20 -2.49
CA CYS A 60 5.12 0.09 -3.09
C CYS A 60 5.04 0.14 -4.62
N GLY A 61 4.83 -1.00 -5.28
CA GLY A 61 4.76 -1.08 -6.73
C GLY A 61 5.96 -0.46 -7.43
N CYS A 62 5.72 0.11 -8.60
CA CYS A 62 6.72 0.83 -9.38
C CYS A 62 6.89 2.31 -8.99
N GLY A 63 6.26 2.77 -7.90
CA GLY A 63 6.53 4.07 -7.31
C GLY A 63 5.50 5.16 -7.58
N PHE A 64 4.25 4.80 -7.85
CA PHE A 64 3.18 5.78 -8.11
C PHE A 64 3.00 6.79 -6.95
N LEU A 65 3.06 6.34 -5.69
CA LEU A 65 3.00 7.21 -4.51
C LEU A 65 4.42 7.66 -4.09
N ALA A 66 5.40 6.77 -4.18
CA ALA A 66 6.78 7.01 -3.77
C ALA A 66 7.37 8.29 -4.37
N ARG A 67 7.11 8.57 -5.67
CA ARG A 67 7.63 9.74 -6.38
C ARG A 67 7.24 11.07 -5.74
N GLU A 68 6.11 11.11 -5.05
CA GLU A 68 5.62 12.30 -4.34
C GLU A 68 6.12 12.32 -2.88
N LEU A 69 6.04 11.17 -2.20
CA LEU A 69 6.30 11.07 -0.76
C LEU A 69 7.77 11.24 -0.42
N GLN A 70 8.69 10.68 -1.22
CA GLN A 70 10.14 10.78 -0.98
C GLN A 70 10.68 12.21 -0.95
N ILE A 71 9.94 13.18 -1.51
CA ILE A 71 10.35 14.60 -1.52
C ILE A 71 10.35 15.19 -0.10
N HIS A 72 9.47 14.67 0.76
CA HIS A 72 9.18 15.26 2.06
C HIS A 72 9.46 14.33 3.24
N TYR A 73 9.68 13.03 2.98
CA TYR A 73 9.83 11.98 4.00
C TYR A 73 11.08 11.14 3.77
N ALA A 74 11.63 10.55 4.83
CA ALA A 74 12.61 9.49 4.73
C ALA A 74 11.88 8.19 4.31
N TYR A 75 11.59 8.09 3.01
CA TYR A 75 10.79 7.05 2.40
C TYR A 75 11.56 5.74 2.26
N THR A 76 10.90 4.65 2.59
CA THR A 76 11.29 3.28 2.25
C THR A 76 10.08 2.57 1.67
N GLY A 77 10.27 1.79 0.61
CA GLY A 77 9.23 0.97 0.01
C GLY A 77 9.62 -0.50 -0.04
N VAL A 78 8.65 -1.39 0.11
CA VAL A 78 8.84 -2.82 -0.13
C VAL A 78 7.72 -3.37 -1.00
N ASP A 79 8.08 -4.33 -1.85
CA ASP A 79 7.11 -5.09 -2.64
C ASP A 79 7.54 -6.55 -2.71
N TYR A 80 6.59 -7.43 -2.90
CA TYR A 80 6.82 -8.86 -3.01
C TYR A 80 7.45 -9.27 -4.35
N SER A 81 7.16 -8.57 -5.43
CA SER A 81 7.63 -8.88 -6.78
C SER A 81 9.02 -8.29 -7.04
N GLU A 82 10.00 -9.16 -7.28
CA GLU A 82 11.36 -8.75 -7.62
C GLU A 82 11.38 -7.96 -8.94
N SER A 83 10.58 -8.33 -9.93
CA SER A 83 10.52 -7.63 -11.22
C SER A 83 9.93 -6.23 -11.07
N ILE A 84 8.92 -6.05 -10.21
CA ILE A 84 8.37 -4.73 -9.87
C ILE A 84 9.42 -3.86 -9.18
N ILE A 85 10.14 -4.39 -8.20
CA ILE A 85 11.22 -3.66 -7.51
C ILE A 85 12.36 -3.28 -8.47
N ASN A 86 12.74 -4.19 -9.38
CA ASN A 86 13.74 -3.88 -10.40
C ASN A 86 13.25 -2.76 -11.35
N LYS A 87 11.99 -2.78 -11.77
CA LYS A 87 11.37 -1.72 -12.55
C LYS A 87 11.30 -0.41 -11.77
N HIS A 88 10.95 -0.45 -10.49
CA HIS A 88 10.96 0.73 -9.62
C HIS A 88 12.35 1.38 -9.55
N LYS A 89 13.40 0.57 -9.31
CA LYS A 89 14.80 1.03 -9.28
C LYS A 89 15.27 1.58 -10.64
N GLU A 90 14.79 1.01 -11.75
CA GLU A 90 15.06 1.52 -13.10
C GLU A 90 14.46 2.94 -13.29
N LEU A 91 13.19 3.11 -12.92
CA LEU A 91 12.47 4.38 -13.07
C LEU A 91 12.94 5.45 -12.07
N PHE A 92 13.28 5.04 -10.85
CA PHE A 92 13.63 5.92 -9.74
C PHE A 92 14.88 5.40 -8.99
N PRO A 93 16.09 5.58 -9.55
CA PRO A 93 17.32 5.00 -8.99
C PRO A 93 17.70 5.49 -7.60
N THR A 94 17.12 6.59 -7.13
CA THR A 94 17.40 7.19 -5.81
C THR A 94 16.41 6.75 -4.73
N HIS A 95 15.36 6.01 -5.08
CA HIS A 95 14.38 5.52 -4.11
C HIS A 95 14.97 4.37 -3.28
N CYS A 96 14.68 4.37 -1.98
CA CYS A 96 15.03 3.27 -1.08
C CYS A 96 13.93 2.21 -1.15
N VAL A 97 14.12 1.18 -1.97
CA VAL A 97 13.12 0.11 -2.13
C VAL A 97 13.78 -1.26 -2.16
N ASP A 98 13.09 -2.29 -1.63
CA ASP A 98 13.60 -3.65 -1.60
C ASP A 98 12.47 -4.69 -1.70
N VAL A 99 12.85 -5.94 -1.99
CA VAL A 99 11.93 -7.07 -2.04
C VAL A 99 11.63 -7.55 -0.63
N ALA A 100 10.35 -7.61 -0.26
CA ALA A 100 9.94 -8.20 1.01
C ALA A 100 8.52 -8.78 0.96
N ASP A 101 8.28 -9.81 1.77
CA ASP A 101 6.94 -10.33 2.05
C ASP A 101 6.29 -9.48 3.15
N SER A 102 5.10 -8.94 2.87
CA SER A 102 4.34 -8.12 3.83
C SER A 102 4.00 -8.84 5.13
N SER A 103 3.96 -10.17 5.12
CA SER A 103 3.70 -11.02 6.30
C SER A 103 4.95 -11.31 7.14
N SER A 104 6.14 -10.83 6.72
CA SER A 104 7.43 -11.01 7.41
C SER A 104 8.40 -9.90 7.00
N LEU A 105 8.19 -8.69 7.52
CA LEU A 105 8.99 -7.52 7.15
C LEU A 105 10.40 -7.59 7.76
N PRO A 106 11.48 -7.35 6.97
CA PRO A 106 12.87 -7.46 7.41
C PRO A 106 13.34 -6.23 8.20
N PHE A 107 12.51 -5.70 9.07
CA PHE A 107 12.79 -4.50 9.87
C PHE A 107 12.60 -4.78 11.36
N GLU A 108 13.33 -4.05 12.19
CA GLU A 108 13.17 -4.10 13.64
C GLU A 108 11.84 -3.49 14.09
N ASP A 109 11.38 -3.85 15.29
CA ASP A 109 10.21 -3.25 15.91
C ASP A 109 10.36 -1.73 16.03
N ASN A 110 9.27 -1.00 15.74
CA ASN A 110 9.24 0.45 15.84
C ASN A 110 10.33 1.16 15.04
N SER A 111 10.72 0.64 13.86
CA SER A 111 11.78 1.23 13.02
C SER A 111 11.30 2.40 12.14
N PHE A 112 9.98 2.52 11.93
CA PHE A 112 9.35 3.59 11.14
C PHE A 112 8.39 4.41 12.00
N ASP A 113 8.30 5.71 11.71
CA ASP A 113 7.34 6.58 12.37
C ASP A 113 5.91 6.31 11.90
N ARG A 114 5.76 6.02 10.59
CA ARG A 114 4.49 5.69 9.94
C ARG A 114 4.66 4.52 8.98
N VAL A 115 3.66 3.66 8.92
CA VAL A 115 3.63 2.54 7.99
C VAL A 115 2.30 2.57 7.23
N PHE A 116 2.33 2.39 5.94
CA PHE A 116 1.12 2.40 5.14
C PHE A 116 1.18 1.41 3.99
N CYS A 117 0.03 1.03 3.48
CA CYS A 117 -0.15 0.37 2.20
C CYS A 117 -1.33 0.98 1.46
N PHE A 118 -1.33 0.88 0.14
CA PHE A 118 -2.43 1.34 -0.70
C PHE A 118 -2.67 0.34 -1.83
N GLY A 119 -3.89 -0.22 -1.91
CA GLY A 119 -4.25 -1.20 -2.94
C GLY A 119 -3.64 -2.61 -2.77
N LEU A 120 -3.06 -2.94 -1.60
CA LEU A 120 -2.39 -4.22 -1.36
C LEU A 120 -3.36 -5.37 -1.01
N PHE A 121 -4.30 -5.12 -0.10
CA PHE A 121 -5.04 -6.19 0.59
C PHE A 121 -5.84 -7.10 -0.33
N GLN A 122 -6.35 -6.58 -1.43
CA GLN A 122 -7.11 -7.34 -2.42
C GLN A 122 -6.30 -8.44 -3.14
N TYR A 123 -4.98 -8.42 -3.03
CA TYR A 123 -4.05 -9.38 -3.66
C TYR A 123 -3.52 -10.42 -2.67
N LEU A 124 -3.83 -10.32 -1.39
CA LEU A 124 -3.47 -11.32 -0.39
C LEU A 124 -4.28 -12.61 -0.61
N SER A 125 -3.73 -13.75 -0.19
CA SER A 125 -4.35 -15.06 -0.45
C SER A 125 -5.58 -15.32 0.40
N ASP A 126 -5.57 -14.85 1.64
CA ASP A 126 -6.53 -15.22 2.67
C ASP A 126 -6.45 -14.28 3.88
N GLU A 127 -7.35 -14.52 4.83
CA GLU A 127 -7.43 -13.74 6.06
C GLU A 127 -6.19 -13.91 6.95
N GLU A 128 -5.60 -15.11 7.00
CA GLU A 128 -4.40 -15.35 7.80
C GLU A 128 -3.23 -14.49 7.32
N SER A 129 -3.02 -14.43 6.00
CA SER A 129 -2.02 -13.57 5.38
C SER A 129 -2.29 -12.09 5.65
N ALA A 130 -3.56 -11.66 5.61
CA ALA A 130 -3.93 -10.28 5.90
C ALA A 130 -3.66 -9.90 7.36
N VAL A 131 -4.01 -10.78 8.30
CA VAL A 131 -3.74 -10.57 9.73
C VAL A 131 -2.25 -10.52 10.01
N LYS A 132 -1.44 -11.40 9.41
CA LYS A 132 0.02 -11.36 9.54
C LYS A 132 0.59 -10.04 9.00
N THR A 133 0.11 -9.59 7.83
CA THR A 133 0.52 -8.30 7.25
C THR A 133 0.19 -7.14 8.20
N ILE A 134 -1.03 -7.09 8.77
CA ILE A 134 -1.39 -6.05 9.74
C ILE A 134 -0.46 -6.08 10.95
N ASN A 135 -0.21 -7.27 11.52
CA ASN A 135 0.64 -7.42 12.69
C ASN A 135 2.08 -6.95 12.42
N GLU A 136 2.63 -7.27 11.25
CA GLU A 136 3.96 -6.82 10.86
C GLU A 136 4.02 -5.30 10.64
N MET A 137 3.01 -4.73 9.96
CA MET A 137 2.92 -3.28 9.81
C MET A 137 2.81 -2.56 11.16
N GLN A 138 2.03 -3.11 12.10
CA GLN A 138 1.93 -2.58 13.46
C GLN A 138 3.23 -2.75 14.24
N ARG A 139 3.92 -3.90 14.12
CA ARG A 139 5.19 -4.18 14.80
C ARG A 139 6.28 -3.18 14.41
N VAL A 140 6.41 -2.88 13.12
CA VAL A 140 7.47 -1.98 12.64
C VAL A 140 7.10 -0.51 12.76
N SER A 141 5.84 -0.18 13.06
CA SER A 141 5.35 1.21 13.20
C SER A 141 5.45 1.71 14.66
N ARG A 142 5.91 2.95 14.83
CA ARG A 142 5.88 3.66 16.12
C ARG A 142 4.53 4.29 16.45
N ASN A 143 3.81 4.76 15.42
CA ASN A 143 2.63 5.60 15.63
C ASN A 143 1.40 5.12 14.86
N THR A 144 1.36 5.31 13.54
CA THR A 144 0.19 5.01 12.72
C THR A 144 0.44 3.94 11.70
N VAL A 145 -0.57 3.11 11.50
CA VAL A 145 -0.68 2.21 10.34
C VAL A 145 -1.89 2.64 9.52
N PHE A 146 -1.69 2.89 8.23
CA PHE A 146 -2.76 3.20 7.28
C PHE A 146 -2.92 2.08 6.26
N LEU A 147 -4.15 1.62 6.09
CA LEU A 147 -4.55 0.65 5.09
C LEU A 147 -5.49 1.34 4.12
N GLY A 148 -5.05 1.53 2.88
CA GLY A 148 -5.79 2.25 1.86
C GLY A 148 -6.33 1.35 0.76
N ASP A 149 -7.41 1.79 0.12
CA ASP A 149 -8.05 1.12 -1.01
C ASP A 149 -8.54 -0.30 -0.71
N LEU A 150 -9.10 -0.48 0.48
CA LEU A 150 -9.71 -1.74 0.90
C LEU A 150 -11.06 -1.92 0.21
N LYS A 151 -11.40 -3.14 -0.21
CA LYS A 151 -12.68 -3.46 -0.85
C LYS A 151 -13.71 -3.94 0.17
N GLU A 152 -14.95 -3.46 0.08
CA GLU A 152 -16.09 -4.00 0.83
C GLU A 152 -16.64 -5.28 0.18
N SER A 153 -16.53 -5.36 -1.16
CA SER A 153 -16.97 -6.53 -1.94
C SER A 153 -16.18 -6.61 -3.25
N THR A 154 -16.22 -7.75 -3.91
CA THR A 154 -15.64 -7.92 -5.23
C THR A 154 -16.43 -8.92 -6.07
N THR A 155 -16.48 -8.68 -7.37
CA THR A 155 -16.99 -9.64 -8.37
C THR A 155 -15.87 -10.52 -8.94
N ARG A 156 -14.60 -10.21 -8.65
CA ARG A 156 -13.45 -10.99 -9.08
C ARG A 156 -13.13 -12.04 -8.02
N GLN A 157 -13.18 -13.32 -8.39
CA GLN A 157 -12.91 -14.44 -7.48
C GLN A 157 -11.47 -14.44 -6.93
N GLU A 158 -10.54 -13.85 -7.68
CA GLU A 158 -9.13 -13.78 -7.32
C GLU A 158 -8.82 -12.70 -6.28
N HIS A 159 -9.75 -11.76 -6.06
CA HIS A 159 -9.57 -10.71 -5.05
C HIS A 159 -10.02 -11.20 -3.68
N PHE A 160 -9.17 -10.99 -2.70
CA PHE A 160 -9.52 -11.16 -1.29
C PHE A 160 -10.21 -9.89 -0.75
N VAL A 161 -11.21 -10.08 0.11
CA VAL A 161 -11.90 -9.00 0.82
C VAL A 161 -11.71 -9.20 2.31
N PHE A 162 -11.02 -8.27 2.96
CA PHE A 162 -10.84 -8.32 4.41
C PHE A 162 -12.10 -7.75 5.11
N PRO A 163 -12.69 -8.46 6.10
CA PRO A 163 -13.90 -8.00 6.78
C PRO A 163 -13.66 -6.70 7.57
N LYS A 164 -14.46 -5.68 7.28
CA LYS A 164 -14.37 -4.34 7.90
C LYS A 164 -14.52 -4.39 9.43
N GLU A 165 -15.42 -5.26 9.90
CA GLU A 165 -15.69 -5.45 11.33
C GLU A 165 -14.47 -5.94 12.11
N LYS A 166 -13.57 -6.67 11.43
CA LYS A 166 -12.32 -7.15 12.03
C LYS A 166 -11.30 -6.05 12.22
N LEU A 167 -11.26 -5.06 11.33
CA LEU A 167 -10.42 -3.88 11.49
C LEU A 167 -10.93 -2.99 12.62
N ASP A 168 -12.23 -2.77 12.68
CA ASP A 168 -12.85 -2.01 13.78
C ASP A 168 -12.58 -2.67 15.14
N ALA A 169 -12.72 -4.00 15.23
CA ALA A 169 -12.41 -4.78 16.43
C ALA A 169 -10.91 -4.70 16.83
N GLN A 170 -10.01 -4.42 15.90
CA GLN A 170 -8.58 -4.19 16.16
C GLN A 170 -8.26 -2.71 16.45
N GLY A 171 -9.25 -1.83 16.51
CA GLY A 171 -9.09 -0.42 16.85
C GLY A 171 -8.73 0.47 15.65
N PHE A 172 -8.92 0.01 14.44
CA PHE A 172 -8.80 0.86 13.25
C PHE A 172 -10.02 1.78 13.12
N LYS A 173 -9.77 3.04 12.81
CA LYS A 173 -10.81 4.01 12.43
C LYS A 173 -11.06 3.90 10.92
N ILE A 174 -12.29 3.67 10.54
CA ILE A 174 -12.68 3.50 9.12
C ILE A 174 -13.04 4.86 8.51
N SER A 175 -12.62 5.08 7.27
CA SER A 175 -12.97 6.26 6.46
C SER A 175 -13.31 5.87 5.02
N ASN A 176 -13.98 6.78 4.30
CA ASN A 176 -14.39 6.55 2.91
C ASN A 176 -13.19 6.50 1.95
N CYS A 177 -13.42 6.02 0.73
CA CYS A 177 -12.46 6.03 -0.36
C CYS A 177 -11.85 7.43 -0.59
N LEU A 178 -10.54 7.51 -0.89
CA LEU A 178 -9.82 8.78 -1.03
C LEU A 178 -9.91 9.41 -2.42
N TYR A 179 -10.10 8.61 -3.45
CA TYR A 179 -10.02 9.10 -4.83
C TYR A 179 -11.38 9.16 -5.54
N ASP A 180 -12.36 8.43 -5.08
CA ASP A 180 -13.72 8.48 -5.61
C ASP A 180 -14.75 8.48 -4.46
N ALA A 181 -15.32 9.63 -4.19
CA ALA A 181 -16.35 9.76 -3.16
C ALA A 181 -17.67 9.03 -3.51
N THR A 182 -17.83 8.62 -4.77
CA THR A 182 -19.00 7.86 -5.25
C THR A 182 -18.77 6.35 -5.22
N ASP A 183 -17.51 5.89 -5.05
CA ASP A 183 -17.19 4.47 -4.90
C ASP A 183 -17.48 4.01 -3.46
N VAL A 184 -18.71 3.59 -3.25
CA VAL A 184 -19.19 3.04 -1.97
C VAL A 184 -18.66 1.62 -1.69
N GLY A 185 -17.96 1.01 -2.64
CA GLY A 185 -17.40 -0.34 -2.52
C GLY A 185 -15.96 -0.38 -1.97
N ARG A 186 -15.40 0.79 -1.60
CA ARG A 186 -14.01 0.92 -1.10
C ARG A 186 -13.93 1.80 0.14
N TYR A 187 -12.95 1.51 1.01
CA TYR A 187 -12.74 2.25 2.25
C TYR A 187 -11.26 2.27 2.63
N ASN A 188 -10.94 3.02 3.66
CA ASN A 188 -9.60 3.07 4.27
C ASN A 188 -9.71 2.85 5.77
N ALA A 189 -8.60 2.44 6.39
CA ALA A 189 -8.53 2.21 7.82
C ALA A 189 -7.23 2.78 8.40
N VAL A 190 -7.33 3.43 9.55
CA VAL A 190 -6.18 4.02 10.27
C VAL A 190 -6.14 3.49 11.69
N TYR A 191 -5.00 2.93 12.08
CA TYR A 191 -4.69 2.53 13.46
C TYR A 191 -3.70 3.52 14.09
N GLY A 192 -3.88 3.87 15.36
CA GLY A 192 -3.05 4.87 16.04
C GLY A 192 -3.51 6.29 15.75
N GLY A 193 -2.59 7.26 15.84
CA GLY A 193 -2.88 8.69 15.72
C GLY A 193 -3.21 9.35 17.04
N SER A 194 -3.39 10.69 17.00
CA SER A 194 -3.70 11.47 18.19
C SER A 194 -5.06 11.10 18.76
N LYS A 195 -5.10 10.84 20.08
CA LYS A 195 -6.37 10.70 20.83
C LYS A 195 -7.04 12.03 21.02
#